data_3301f5c8a94d22fd280d245686bba69b
#
_entry.id   3301f5c8a94d22fd280d245686bba69b
#
_cell.length_a   1.000
_cell.length_b   1.000
_cell.length_c   1.000
_cell.angle_alpha   90.00
_cell.angle_beta   90.00
_cell.angle_gamma   90.00
#
_symmetry.space_group_name_H-M   'P 1'
#
loop_
_entity.id
_entity.type
_entity.pdbx_description
1 polymer ?
#
loop_
_entity_poly.entity_id
_entity_poly.type
_entity_poly.pdbx_seq_one_letter_code
_entity_poly.pdbx_strand_id
1 'polypeptide(L)'
;MTGCCARHGQEKLFGDRFAKRTARRYRRKGPDAMAQSLARRAAARGLEGATVLELGGGIGQVLLELLKAGAREGEVVELVPSYEEHARALAAEAGLADRAAFRTADLVADPAARRAADIVVLNKVVCCTPDGVELAGIAASLARRTLVLSFPRDVWWARAGFGVLNVVLRLRRRTFRVFLHPPVALREAAEAHGLTLASERNGPLFRIAAFERA
;
A
#
# COMPACT_ATOMS: atom_id res chain seq x y z
N MET A 1 -21.21 10.99 10.15
CA MET A 1 -20.25 10.69 9.06
C MET A 1 -19.60 9.35 9.38
N THR A 2 -20.14 8.27 8.84
CA THR A 2 -19.57 6.92 9.00
C THR A 2 -18.37 6.80 8.07
N GLY A 3 -17.17 6.86 8.63
CA GLY A 3 -15.94 6.79 7.86
C GLY A 3 -15.82 5.48 7.06
N CYS A 4 -15.09 5.50 5.97
CA CYS A 4 -14.88 4.40 5.04
C CYS A 4 -14.34 3.13 5.72
N CYS A 5 -13.54 3.24 6.78
CA CYS A 5 -13.07 2.13 7.61
C CYS A 5 -14.20 1.26 8.16
N ALA A 6 -15.39 1.85 8.41
CA ALA A 6 -16.56 1.10 8.86
C ALA A 6 -17.17 0.24 7.74
N ARG A 7 -17.04 0.63 6.47
CA ARG A 7 -17.62 -0.10 5.34
C ARG A 7 -16.97 -1.47 5.11
N HIS A 8 -15.67 -1.60 5.35
CA HIS A 8 -14.93 -2.82 5.01
C HIS A 8 -14.41 -3.58 6.24
N GLY A 9 -14.68 -3.10 7.47
CA GLY A 9 -14.28 -3.75 8.71
C GLY A 9 -12.77 -3.82 8.94
N GLN A 10 -12.01 -2.98 8.27
CA GLN A 10 -10.54 -2.97 8.32
C GLN A 10 -10.04 -2.61 9.72
N GLU A 11 -10.65 -1.62 10.39
CA GLU A 11 -10.25 -1.18 11.72
C GLU A 11 -10.34 -2.30 12.78
N LYS A 12 -11.37 -3.17 12.68
CA LYS A 12 -11.52 -4.32 13.61
C LYS A 12 -10.44 -5.39 13.42
N LEU A 13 -9.81 -5.47 12.25
CA LEU A 13 -8.78 -6.44 11.94
C LEU A 13 -7.38 -5.84 12.09
N PHE A 14 -7.19 -4.61 11.63
CA PHE A 14 -5.92 -3.90 11.55
C PHE A 14 -5.79 -2.77 12.57
N GLY A 15 -6.55 -2.80 13.68
CA GLY A 15 -6.53 -1.76 14.71
C GLY A 15 -5.22 -1.71 15.52
N ASP A 16 -5.22 -0.94 16.61
CA ASP A 16 -4.04 -0.57 17.40
C ASP A 16 -3.14 -1.76 17.79
N ARG A 17 -3.73 -2.89 18.23
CA ARG A 17 -2.94 -4.08 18.60
C ARG A 17 -2.10 -4.60 17.43
N PHE A 18 -2.67 -4.57 16.23
CA PHE A 18 -1.98 -5.02 15.03
C PHE A 18 -0.91 -3.99 14.62
N ALA A 19 -1.22 -2.70 14.65
CA ALA A 19 -0.29 -1.61 14.38
C ALA A 19 0.93 -1.67 15.31
N LYS A 20 0.69 -1.79 16.63
CA LYS A 20 1.73 -1.92 17.65
C LYS A 20 2.62 -3.16 17.45
N ARG A 21 2.01 -4.32 17.13
CA ARG A 21 2.78 -5.54 16.82
C ARG A 21 3.65 -5.35 15.58
N THR A 22 3.12 -4.73 14.53
CA THR A 22 3.83 -4.48 13.28
C THR A 22 5.00 -3.50 13.50
N ALA A 23 4.78 -2.42 14.26
CA ALA A 23 5.82 -1.47 14.64
C ALA A 23 6.93 -2.12 15.48
N ARG A 24 6.58 -2.94 16.48
CA ARG A 24 7.57 -3.70 17.26
C ARG A 24 8.40 -4.66 16.40
N ARG A 25 7.74 -5.32 15.43
CA ARG A 25 8.43 -6.20 14.50
C ARG A 25 9.42 -5.41 13.64
N TYR A 26 8.99 -4.27 13.10
CA TYR A 26 9.83 -3.39 12.28
C TYR A 26 11.06 -2.91 13.07
N ARG A 27 10.91 -2.45 14.33
CA ARG A 27 12.04 -2.06 15.20
C ARG A 27 13.06 -3.18 15.37
N ARG A 28 12.60 -4.42 15.49
CA ARG A 28 13.47 -5.58 15.77
C ARG A 28 14.11 -6.20 14.54
N LYS A 29 13.43 -6.19 13.40
CA LYS A 29 13.80 -6.98 12.20
C LYS A 29 13.89 -6.14 10.94
N GLY A 30 13.59 -4.85 11.01
CA GLY A 30 13.44 -4.00 9.84
C GLY A 30 12.20 -4.32 9.01
N PRO A 31 12.12 -3.79 7.78
CA PRO A 31 11.02 -4.00 6.86
C PRO A 31 10.85 -5.48 6.50
N ASP A 32 9.63 -5.88 6.17
CA ASP A 32 9.41 -7.22 5.65
C ASP A 32 9.95 -7.38 4.21
N ALA A 33 10.13 -8.62 3.77
CA ALA A 33 10.70 -8.92 2.45
C ALA A 33 9.87 -8.32 1.28
N MET A 34 8.55 -8.14 1.49
CA MET A 34 7.69 -7.50 0.49
C MET A 34 7.96 -6.00 0.46
N ALA A 35 7.99 -5.32 1.59
CA ALA A 35 8.31 -3.90 1.69
C ALA A 35 9.70 -3.59 1.11
N GLN A 36 10.72 -4.42 1.41
CA GLN A 36 12.05 -4.29 0.80
C GLN A 36 12.02 -4.45 -0.72
N SER A 37 11.25 -5.43 -1.22
CA SER A 37 11.16 -5.67 -2.67
C SER A 37 10.45 -4.53 -3.40
N LEU A 38 9.40 -3.95 -2.80
CA LEU A 38 8.72 -2.77 -3.32
C LEU A 38 9.64 -1.54 -3.30
N ALA A 39 10.33 -1.28 -2.18
CA ALA A 39 11.26 -0.16 -2.07
C ALA A 39 12.37 -0.22 -3.13
N ARG A 40 12.99 -1.39 -3.33
CA ARG A 40 14.01 -1.57 -4.39
C ARG A 40 13.49 -1.27 -5.79
N ARG A 41 12.25 -1.67 -6.11
CA ARG A 41 11.65 -1.40 -7.43
C ARG A 41 11.25 0.06 -7.59
N ALA A 42 10.72 0.65 -6.53
CA ALA A 42 10.38 2.07 -6.50
C ALA A 42 11.63 2.95 -6.69
N ALA A 43 12.78 2.50 -6.19
CA ALA A 43 14.06 3.20 -6.31
C ALA A 43 14.80 2.96 -7.65
N ALA A 44 14.31 2.10 -8.55
CA ALA A 44 15.04 1.65 -9.74
C ALA A 44 15.43 2.81 -10.70
N ARG A 45 14.66 3.89 -10.74
CA ARG A 45 14.93 5.10 -11.55
C ARG A 45 15.60 6.25 -10.75
N GLY A 46 16.16 5.95 -9.60
CA GLY A 46 16.76 6.94 -8.70
C GLY A 46 15.74 7.62 -7.79
N LEU A 47 16.22 8.11 -6.67
CA LEU A 47 15.43 8.73 -5.61
C LEU A 47 15.76 10.20 -5.38
N GLU A 48 16.80 10.74 -6.03
CA GLU A 48 17.23 12.11 -5.81
C GLU A 48 16.09 13.11 -6.09
N GLY A 49 15.78 13.93 -5.09
CA GLY A 49 14.68 14.89 -5.15
C GLY A 49 13.28 14.30 -5.20
N ALA A 50 13.12 12.97 -5.24
CA ALA A 50 11.84 12.32 -5.44
C ALA A 50 10.91 12.45 -4.22
N THR A 51 9.64 12.70 -4.51
CA THR A 51 8.52 12.62 -3.56
C THR A 51 7.88 11.24 -3.59
N VAL A 52 7.44 10.73 -2.44
CA VAL A 52 6.84 9.40 -2.30
C VAL A 52 5.45 9.48 -1.69
N LEU A 53 4.50 8.74 -2.26
CA LEU A 53 3.18 8.52 -1.69
C LEU A 53 2.96 7.02 -1.46
N GLU A 54 2.82 6.59 -0.22
CA GLU A 54 2.47 5.21 0.13
C GLU A 54 0.99 5.14 0.52
N LEU A 55 0.17 4.42 -0.25
CA LEU A 55 -1.25 4.25 -0.01
C LEU A 55 -1.50 2.98 0.79
N GLY A 56 -2.24 3.09 1.90
CA GLY A 56 -2.51 1.98 2.80
C GLY A 56 -1.22 1.42 3.42
N GLY A 57 -0.24 2.28 3.69
CA GLY A 57 1.10 1.89 4.12
C GLY A 57 1.19 1.40 5.57
N GLY A 58 0.11 1.47 6.34
CA GLY A 58 0.12 1.14 7.76
C GLY A 58 1.16 1.97 8.52
N ILE A 59 2.20 1.33 9.03
CA ILE A 59 3.31 2.02 9.72
C ILE A 59 4.33 2.67 8.77
N GLY A 60 4.10 2.68 7.44
CA GLY A 60 4.96 3.34 6.46
C GLY A 60 6.28 2.62 6.19
N GLN A 61 6.29 1.28 6.17
CA GLN A 61 7.54 0.53 5.99
C GLN A 61 8.27 0.87 4.69
N VAL A 62 7.53 1.00 3.57
CA VAL A 62 8.15 1.28 2.27
C VAL A 62 8.60 2.73 2.21
N LEU A 63 7.78 3.67 2.68
CA LEU A 63 8.15 5.09 2.74
C LEU A 63 9.45 5.28 3.54
N LEU A 64 9.54 4.71 4.75
CA LEU A 64 10.72 4.85 5.60
C LEU A 64 11.99 4.32 4.90
N GLU A 65 11.90 3.20 4.19
CA GLU A 65 13.04 2.65 3.44
C GLU A 65 13.44 3.55 2.25
N LEU A 66 12.46 4.12 1.55
CA LEU A 66 12.76 5.06 0.45
C LEU A 66 13.37 6.37 0.95
N LEU A 67 12.91 6.89 2.08
CA LEU A 67 13.49 8.08 2.70
C LEU A 67 14.92 7.84 3.20
N LYS A 68 15.20 6.68 3.81
CA LYS A 68 16.56 6.26 4.18
C LYS A 68 17.48 6.12 2.96
N ALA A 69 16.93 5.68 1.83
CA ALA A 69 17.64 5.50 0.58
C ALA A 69 17.83 6.79 -0.23
N GLY A 70 17.32 7.95 0.23
CA GLY A 70 17.58 9.25 -0.38
C GLY A 70 16.40 9.94 -1.06
N ALA A 71 15.16 9.42 -0.97
CA ALA A 71 13.99 10.18 -1.38
C ALA A 71 13.86 11.47 -0.55
N ARG A 72 13.40 12.56 -1.16
CA ARG A 72 13.35 13.86 -0.51
C ARG A 72 12.38 13.88 0.67
N GLU A 73 11.14 13.54 0.44
CA GLU A 73 10.05 13.54 1.40
C GLU A 73 8.94 12.59 0.94
N GLY A 74 8.01 12.26 1.81
CA GLY A 74 6.86 11.47 1.41
C GLY A 74 5.73 11.46 2.43
N GLU A 75 4.60 10.91 1.98
CA GLU A 75 3.39 10.81 2.78
C GLU A 75 2.87 9.36 2.76
N VAL A 76 2.41 8.89 3.91
CA VAL A 76 1.55 7.71 4.03
C VAL A 76 0.11 8.18 4.16
N VAL A 77 -0.76 7.69 3.29
CA VAL A 77 -2.22 7.86 3.41
C VAL A 77 -2.82 6.51 3.79
N GLU A 78 -3.41 6.43 4.97
CA GLU A 78 -3.94 5.20 5.57
C GLU A 78 -5.41 5.37 5.94
N LEU A 79 -6.21 4.31 5.85
CA LEU A 79 -7.62 4.33 6.24
C LEU A 79 -7.81 4.12 7.74
N VAL A 80 -6.92 3.40 8.39
CA VAL A 80 -7.02 3.01 9.81
C VAL A 80 -6.22 3.98 10.68
N PRO A 81 -6.87 4.84 11.46
CA PRO A 81 -6.19 5.90 12.24
C PRO A 81 -5.16 5.38 13.23
N SER A 82 -5.37 4.17 13.78
CA SER A 82 -4.48 3.58 14.79
C SER A 82 -3.03 3.40 14.34
N TYR A 83 -2.75 3.48 13.04
CA TYR A 83 -1.37 3.38 12.55
C TYR A 83 -0.58 4.67 12.69
N GLU A 84 -1.24 5.83 12.69
CA GLU A 84 -0.58 7.14 12.57
C GLU A 84 0.42 7.40 13.70
N GLU A 85 0.04 7.15 14.96
CA GLU A 85 0.93 7.33 16.11
C GLU A 85 2.19 6.45 16.00
N HIS A 86 2.00 5.17 15.65
CA HIS A 86 3.11 4.23 15.52
C HIS A 86 4.03 4.56 14.33
N ALA A 87 3.46 5.04 13.24
CA ALA A 87 4.20 5.44 12.04
C ALA A 87 5.05 6.70 12.31
N ARG A 88 4.45 7.72 12.96
CA ARG A 88 5.16 8.94 13.37
C ARG A 88 6.30 8.63 14.35
N ALA A 89 6.08 7.75 15.32
CA ALA A 89 7.12 7.32 16.26
C ALA A 89 8.30 6.65 15.52
N LEU A 90 8.03 5.77 14.57
CA LEU A 90 9.08 5.13 13.77
C LEU A 90 9.85 6.11 12.88
N ALA A 91 9.18 7.11 12.31
CA ALA A 91 9.83 8.16 11.54
C ALA A 91 10.74 9.01 12.42
N ALA A 92 10.29 9.38 13.62
CA ALA A 92 11.08 10.14 14.58
C ALA A 92 12.30 9.35 15.06
N GLU A 93 12.13 8.07 15.41
CA GLU A 93 13.23 7.15 15.80
C GLU A 93 14.28 6.99 14.69
N ALA A 94 13.87 7.11 13.42
CA ALA A 94 14.75 7.04 12.26
C ALA A 94 15.37 8.40 11.87
N GLY A 95 15.05 9.50 12.56
CA GLY A 95 15.48 10.86 12.18
C GLY A 95 14.84 11.39 10.91
N LEU A 96 13.62 10.91 10.59
CA LEU A 96 12.91 11.21 9.34
C LEU A 96 11.60 12.01 9.58
N ALA A 97 11.36 12.51 10.81
CA ALA A 97 10.10 13.16 11.17
C ALA A 97 9.73 14.34 10.26
N ASP A 98 10.73 15.16 9.88
CA ASP A 98 10.52 16.33 9.03
C ASP A 98 10.29 15.99 7.54
N ARG A 99 10.53 14.73 7.15
CA ARG A 99 10.43 14.26 5.76
C ARG A 99 9.30 13.24 5.53
N ALA A 100 8.69 12.75 6.61
CA ALA A 100 7.64 11.73 6.59
C ALA A 100 6.33 12.28 7.14
N ALA A 101 5.34 12.46 6.28
CA ALA A 101 3.98 12.82 6.67
C ALA A 101 3.08 11.58 6.78
N PHE A 102 2.11 11.64 7.70
CA PHE A 102 1.12 10.56 7.88
C PHE A 102 -0.26 11.18 8.00
N ARG A 103 -1.20 10.67 7.21
CA ARG A 103 -2.56 11.20 7.15
C ARG A 103 -3.59 10.07 7.04
N THR A 104 -4.68 10.20 7.80
CA THR A 104 -5.84 9.31 7.67
C THR A 104 -6.80 9.89 6.64
N ALA A 105 -6.99 9.19 5.51
CA ALA A 105 -7.93 9.57 4.46
C ALA A 105 -8.36 8.37 3.60
N ASP A 106 -9.52 8.50 2.96
CA ASP A 106 -10.03 7.58 1.95
C ASP A 106 -9.94 8.23 0.57
N LEU A 107 -8.94 7.84 -0.23
CA LEU A 107 -8.73 8.43 -1.55
C LEU A 107 -9.76 8.01 -2.61
N VAL A 108 -10.52 6.96 -2.36
CA VAL A 108 -11.64 6.57 -3.24
C VAL A 108 -12.82 7.50 -2.97
N ALA A 109 -13.19 7.69 -1.71
CA ALA A 109 -14.33 8.50 -1.31
C ALA A 109 -14.05 10.02 -1.29
N ASP A 110 -12.79 10.43 -1.12
CA ASP A 110 -12.39 11.84 -1.03
C ASP A 110 -11.36 12.24 -2.10
N PRO A 111 -11.82 12.69 -3.29
CA PRO A 111 -10.93 13.18 -4.33
C PRO A 111 -10.06 14.38 -3.91
N ALA A 112 -10.57 15.24 -2.99
CA ALA A 112 -9.82 16.41 -2.53
C ALA A 112 -8.59 16.05 -1.68
N ALA A 113 -8.57 14.82 -1.13
CA ALA A 113 -7.43 14.30 -0.39
C ALA A 113 -6.29 13.79 -1.29
N ARG A 114 -6.48 13.72 -2.62
CA ARG A 114 -5.52 13.16 -3.57
C ARG A 114 -4.39 14.14 -3.84
N ARG A 115 -3.14 13.65 -3.73
CA ARG A 115 -1.93 14.43 -4.00
C ARG A 115 -0.97 13.62 -4.86
N ALA A 116 -0.46 14.21 -5.93
CA ALA A 116 0.48 13.55 -6.81
C ALA A 116 1.90 13.52 -6.21
N ALA A 117 2.63 12.42 -6.46
CA ALA A 117 4.01 12.24 -6.08
C ALA A 117 4.81 11.62 -7.24
N ASP A 118 6.13 11.69 -7.16
CA ASP A 118 6.98 11.07 -8.20
C ASP A 118 6.86 9.55 -8.16
N ILE A 119 6.78 8.99 -6.97
CA ILE A 119 6.68 7.55 -6.73
C ILE A 119 5.43 7.27 -5.90
N VAL A 120 4.57 6.39 -6.38
CA VAL A 120 3.39 5.91 -5.64
C VAL A 120 3.52 4.41 -5.36
N VAL A 121 3.25 4.00 -4.11
CA VAL A 121 3.40 2.60 -3.69
C VAL A 121 2.14 2.09 -3.01
N LEU A 122 1.72 0.87 -3.37
CA LEU A 122 0.64 0.12 -2.69
C LEU A 122 1.13 -1.26 -2.25
N ASN A 123 1.28 -1.46 -0.95
CA ASN A 123 1.75 -2.72 -0.40
C ASN A 123 0.60 -3.56 0.17
N LYS A 124 0.09 -4.53 -0.59
CA LYS A 124 -1.01 -5.44 -0.19
C LYS A 124 -2.33 -4.70 0.12
N VAL A 125 -2.61 -3.63 -0.60
CA VAL A 125 -3.76 -2.75 -0.34
C VAL A 125 -4.95 -3.10 -1.22
N VAL A 126 -4.72 -3.27 -2.54
CA VAL A 126 -5.80 -3.49 -3.51
C VAL A 126 -6.68 -4.70 -3.18
N CYS A 127 -6.14 -5.72 -2.53
CA CYS A 127 -6.90 -6.89 -2.10
C CYS A 127 -7.75 -6.65 -0.84
N CYS A 128 -7.63 -5.49 -0.19
CA CYS A 128 -8.36 -5.17 1.04
C CYS A 128 -9.66 -4.39 0.78
N THR A 129 -9.97 -4.09 -0.47
CA THR A 129 -11.16 -3.35 -0.90
C THR A 129 -11.79 -3.99 -2.14
N PRO A 130 -13.13 -3.97 -2.28
CA PRO A 130 -13.78 -4.35 -3.54
C PRO A 130 -13.40 -3.40 -4.69
N ASP A 131 -13.08 -2.15 -4.38
CA ASP A 131 -12.74 -1.09 -5.33
C ASP A 131 -11.23 -1.05 -5.67
N GLY A 132 -10.57 -2.22 -5.60
CA GLY A 132 -9.10 -2.32 -5.75
C GLY A 132 -8.59 -1.91 -7.13
N VAL A 133 -9.36 -2.11 -8.20
CA VAL A 133 -9.02 -1.67 -9.56
C VAL A 133 -9.14 -0.14 -9.65
N GLU A 134 -10.21 0.45 -9.09
CA GLU A 134 -10.38 1.90 -9.02
C GLU A 134 -9.24 2.55 -8.22
N LEU A 135 -8.89 1.95 -7.05
CA LEU A 135 -7.78 2.43 -6.23
C LEU A 135 -6.45 2.36 -6.99
N ALA A 136 -6.22 1.32 -7.80
CA ALA A 136 -5.03 1.22 -8.65
C ALA A 136 -5.00 2.32 -9.73
N GLY A 137 -6.14 2.63 -10.34
CA GLY A 137 -6.30 3.75 -11.27
C GLY A 137 -6.02 5.11 -10.62
N ILE A 138 -6.59 5.34 -9.43
CA ILE A 138 -6.31 6.55 -8.63
C ILE A 138 -4.80 6.65 -8.35
N ALA A 139 -4.17 5.58 -7.88
CA ALA A 139 -2.74 5.56 -7.62
C ALA A 139 -1.91 5.86 -8.87
N ALA A 140 -2.31 5.31 -10.02
CA ALA A 140 -1.67 5.56 -11.31
C ALA A 140 -1.80 7.03 -11.74
N SER A 141 -2.95 7.65 -11.54
CA SER A 141 -3.17 9.07 -11.85
C SER A 141 -2.30 10.00 -11.00
N LEU A 142 -1.95 9.57 -9.78
CA LEU A 142 -1.12 10.31 -8.85
C LEU A 142 0.39 10.10 -9.05
N ALA A 143 0.79 9.04 -9.76
CA ALA A 143 2.18 8.72 -10.02
C ALA A 143 2.74 9.55 -11.18
N ARG A 144 3.67 10.47 -10.89
CA ARG A 144 4.35 11.26 -11.91
C ARG A 144 5.39 10.47 -12.69
N ARG A 145 6.06 9.51 -12.04
CA ARG A 145 7.17 8.72 -12.61
C ARG A 145 6.95 7.23 -12.50
N THR A 146 6.68 6.74 -11.27
CA THR A 146 6.67 5.31 -10.96
C THR A 146 5.50 4.94 -10.07
N LEU A 147 4.78 3.89 -10.44
CA LEU A 147 3.81 3.20 -9.60
C LEU A 147 4.31 1.79 -9.29
N VAL A 148 4.37 1.41 -8.02
CA VAL A 148 4.68 0.04 -7.61
C VAL A 148 3.58 -0.51 -6.73
N LEU A 149 3.02 -1.65 -7.13
CA LEU A 149 1.96 -2.28 -6.33
C LEU A 149 2.19 -3.77 -6.14
N SER A 150 1.74 -4.29 -5.01
CA SER A 150 1.69 -5.72 -4.75
C SER A 150 0.25 -6.19 -4.58
N PHE A 151 -0.07 -7.34 -5.20
CA PHE A 151 -1.40 -7.94 -5.17
C PHE A 151 -1.32 -9.46 -5.17
N PRO A 152 -2.36 -10.17 -4.70
CA PRO A 152 -2.37 -11.64 -4.69
C PRO A 152 -2.28 -12.21 -6.11
N ARG A 153 -1.59 -13.33 -6.23
CA ARG A 153 -1.56 -14.09 -7.49
C ARG A 153 -2.94 -14.66 -7.78
N ASP A 154 -3.37 -14.53 -9.03
CA ASP A 154 -4.62 -15.11 -9.51
C ASP A 154 -4.38 -16.55 -10.00
N VAL A 155 -4.16 -17.47 -9.03
CA VAL A 155 -3.98 -18.91 -9.27
C VAL A 155 -5.01 -19.70 -8.45
N TRP A 156 -5.38 -20.89 -8.92
CA TRP A 156 -6.48 -21.67 -8.35
C TRP A 156 -6.36 -21.90 -6.84
N TRP A 157 -5.17 -22.25 -6.35
CA TRP A 157 -4.95 -22.51 -4.93
C TRP A 157 -5.01 -21.23 -4.07
N ALA A 158 -4.59 -20.07 -4.60
CA ALA A 158 -4.75 -18.79 -3.92
C ALA A 158 -6.22 -18.39 -3.87
N ARG A 159 -6.98 -18.59 -4.95
CA ARG A 159 -8.45 -18.40 -4.98
C ARG A 159 -9.11 -19.26 -3.90
N ALA A 160 -8.78 -20.57 -3.84
CA ALA A 160 -9.31 -21.45 -2.82
C ALA A 160 -8.93 -21.01 -1.39
N GLY A 161 -7.66 -20.66 -1.14
CA GLY A 161 -7.17 -20.21 0.15
C GLY A 161 -7.85 -18.92 0.64
N PHE A 162 -7.99 -17.91 -0.22
CA PHE A 162 -8.71 -16.68 0.12
C PHE A 162 -10.21 -16.91 0.25
N GLY A 163 -10.79 -17.84 -0.51
CA GLY A 163 -12.18 -18.30 -0.34
C GLY A 163 -12.41 -18.86 1.05
N VAL A 164 -11.58 -19.80 1.48
CA VAL A 164 -11.63 -20.38 2.85
C VAL A 164 -11.44 -19.30 3.91
N LEU A 165 -10.45 -18.40 3.73
CA LEU A 165 -10.23 -17.28 4.65
C LEU A 165 -11.48 -16.41 4.78
N ASN A 166 -12.12 -16.06 3.68
CA ASN A 166 -13.33 -15.24 3.67
C ASN A 166 -14.51 -15.95 4.37
N VAL A 167 -14.64 -17.28 4.21
CA VAL A 167 -15.63 -18.08 4.96
C VAL A 167 -15.35 -18.04 6.45
N VAL A 168 -14.11 -18.25 6.88
CA VAL A 168 -13.70 -18.17 8.30
C VAL A 168 -13.98 -16.78 8.87
N LEU A 169 -13.65 -15.72 8.14
CA LEU A 169 -13.93 -14.34 8.55
C LEU A 169 -15.45 -14.13 8.72
N ARG A 170 -16.26 -14.66 7.79
CA ARG A 170 -17.73 -14.60 7.86
C ARG A 170 -18.27 -15.32 9.09
N LEU A 171 -17.82 -16.54 9.35
CA LEU A 171 -18.21 -17.33 10.53
C LEU A 171 -17.83 -16.62 11.83
N ARG A 172 -16.71 -15.90 11.85
CA ARG A 172 -16.28 -15.06 12.98
C ARG A 172 -16.97 -13.69 13.02
N ARG A 173 -18.02 -13.48 12.23
CA ARG A 173 -18.79 -12.22 12.12
C ARG A 173 -17.93 -10.99 11.82
N ARG A 174 -16.81 -11.21 11.08
CA ARG A 174 -15.97 -10.10 10.59
C ARG A 174 -16.54 -9.59 9.27
N THR A 175 -16.55 -8.27 9.10
CA THR A 175 -17.02 -7.60 7.86
C THR A 175 -15.91 -7.52 6.81
N PHE A 176 -14.65 -7.51 7.21
CA PHE A 176 -13.51 -7.51 6.29
C PHE A 176 -13.51 -8.75 5.38
N ARG A 177 -13.14 -8.53 4.13
CA ARG A 177 -12.96 -9.57 3.10
C ARG A 177 -11.69 -9.32 2.33
N VAL A 178 -11.10 -10.40 1.79
CA VAL A 178 -9.99 -10.33 0.84
C VAL A 178 -10.57 -10.49 -0.57
N PHE A 179 -10.19 -9.59 -1.46
CA PHE A 179 -10.61 -9.54 -2.84
C PHE A 179 -9.45 -9.92 -3.76
N LEU A 180 -9.77 -10.68 -4.81
CA LEU A 180 -8.84 -11.00 -5.89
C LEU A 180 -9.26 -10.20 -7.12
N HIS A 181 -8.41 -9.29 -7.54
CA HIS A 181 -8.65 -8.52 -8.76
C HIS A 181 -7.88 -9.14 -9.92
N PRO A 182 -8.47 -9.21 -11.12
CA PRO A 182 -7.77 -9.70 -12.31
C PRO A 182 -6.50 -8.87 -12.53
N PRO A 183 -5.33 -9.51 -12.72
CA PRO A 183 -4.07 -8.78 -12.97
C PRO A 183 -4.14 -7.88 -14.21
N VAL A 184 -4.90 -8.31 -15.22
CA VAL A 184 -5.13 -7.53 -16.44
C VAL A 184 -5.85 -6.23 -16.12
N ALA A 185 -6.92 -6.24 -15.29
CA ALA A 185 -7.65 -5.03 -14.93
C ALA A 185 -6.79 -4.03 -14.13
N LEU A 186 -5.91 -4.53 -13.23
CA LEU A 186 -4.98 -3.67 -12.51
C LEU A 186 -3.94 -3.03 -13.44
N ARG A 187 -3.49 -3.78 -14.44
CA ARG A 187 -2.57 -3.29 -15.48
C ARG A 187 -3.25 -2.25 -16.36
N GLU A 188 -4.42 -2.55 -16.89
CA GLU A 188 -5.21 -1.62 -17.71
C GLU A 188 -5.51 -0.32 -16.97
N ALA A 189 -5.83 -0.40 -15.67
CA ALA A 189 -6.02 0.78 -14.83
C ALA A 189 -4.75 1.65 -14.73
N ALA A 190 -3.56 1.06 -14.71
CA ALA A 190 -2.31 1.82 -14.73
C ALA A 190 -2.01 2.39 -16.11
N GLU A 191 -2.20 1.61 -17.17
CA GLU A 191 -1.94 1.99 -18.57
C GLU A 191 -2.88 3.11 -19.04
N ALA A 192 -4.14 3.14 -18.56
CA ALA A 192 -5.10 4.22 -18.83
C ALA A 192 -4.62 5.60 -18.35
N HIS A 193 -3.65 5.64 -17.43
CA HIS A 193 -3.04 6.87 -16.94
C HIS A 193 -1.62 7.13 -17.50
N GLY A 194 -1.25 6.47 -18.60
CA GLY A 194 0.01 6.69 -19.31
C GLY A 194 1.22 6.07 -18.65
N LEU A 195 1.01 5.05 -17.80
CA LEU A 195 2.09 4.25 -17.23
C LEU A 195 2.22 2.93 -18.01
N THR A 196 3.44 2.46 -18.21
CA THR A 196 3.73 1.18 -18.88
C THR A 196 4.36 0.20 -17.89
N LEU A 197 4.07 -1.10 -18.04
CA LEU A 197 4.66 -2.14 -17.19
C LEU A 197 6.17 -2.23 -17.44
N ALA A 198 6.97 -1.81 -16.46
CA ALA A 198 8.43 -1.86 -16.53
C ALA A 198 8.99 -3.17 -15.98
N SER A 199 8.42 -3.70 -14.92
CA SER A 199 8.86 -4.99 -14.36
C SER A 199 7.77 -5.68 -13.55
N GLU A 200 7.82 -7.01 -13.55
CA GLU A 200 6.91 -7.85 -12.77
C GLU A 200 7.69 -8.97 -12.08
N ARG A 201 7.29 -9.33 -10.87
CA ARG A 201 7.85 -10.45 -10.13
C ARG A 201 6.77 -11.24 -9.40
N ASN A 202 6.76 -12.54 -9.61
CA ASN A 202 5.93 -13.47 -8.86
C ASN A 202 6.66 -13.93 -7.59
N GLY A 203 6.06 -13.63 -6.42
CA GLY A 203 6.38 -14.29 -5.17
C GLY A 203 5.49 -15.51 -4.95
N PRO A 204 5.60 -16.16 -3.78
CA PRO A 204 4.76 -17.34 -3.49
C PRO A 204 3.26 -17.02 -3.55
N LEU A 205 2.79 -16.03 -2.83
CA LEU A 205 1.38 -15.66 -2.72
C LEU A 205 1.05 -14.33 -3.42
N PHE A 206 1.99 -13.41 -3.47
CA PHE A 206 1.82 -12.07 -4.03
C PHE A 206 2.69 -11.86 -5.26
N ARG A 207 2.17 -11.06 -6.17
CA ARG A 207 2.88 -10.51 -7.31
C ARG A 207 3.22 -9.06 -7.02
N ILE A 208 4.37 -8.59 -7.50
CA ILE A 208 4.74 -7.17 -7.51
C ILE A 208 4.82 -6.75 -8.97
N ALA A 209 4.19 -5.63 -9.29
CA ALA A 209 4.30 -4.96 -10.59
C ALA A 209 4.80 -3.53 -10.39
N ALA A 210 5.74 -3.11 -11.21
CA ALA A 210 6.21 -1.75 -11.30
C ALA A 210 5.87 -1.19 -12.68
N PHE A 211 5.27 -0.03 -12.68
CA PHE A 211 4.88 0.71 -13.88
C PHE A 211 5.61 2.04 -13.89
N GLU A 212 5.99 2.50 -15.08
CA GLU A 212 6.74 3.72 -15.26
C GLU A 212 6.10 4.59 -16.34
N ARG A 213 6.17 5.88 -16.14
CA ARG A 213 5.82 6.85 -17.16
C ARG A 213 7.01 7.02 -18.12
N ALA A 214 6.73 6.99 -19.40
CA ALA A 214 7.73 7.23 -20.45
C ALA A 214 8.38 8.61 -20.34
#